data_5c71d863ca48a6455a8a3ef944f59e12
#
_entry.id   5c71d863ca48a6455a8a3ef944f59e12
#
_cell.length_a   1.000
_cell.length_b   1.000
_cell.length_c   1.000
_cell.angle_alpha   90.00
_cell.angle_beta   90.00
_cell.angle_gamma   90.00
#
_symmetry.space_group_name_H-M   'P 1'
#
loop_
_entity.id
_entity.type
_entity.pdbx_description
1 polymer ?
#
loop_
_entity_poly.entity_id
_entity_poly.type
_entity_poly.pdbx_seq_one_letter_code
_entity_poly.pdbx_strand_id
1 'polypeptide(L)'
;MLVLAIMSVVSACSSEDTDMTMMSETPVEAQDKDQVKKALNEDINSNPGEKYVERFSYLKQLSLEKQEAFARFKSERNLQELYEFTPEDMVLVYLYCLSIGDPDLIYEITFNGGQLPDRDKFRKDYFEYVMNYDSETAVHYRYYDSIKVDESTAKEKQVTVLITVSIETTTHTMALGLQREDQVWKLDIYPLIQDYINKASK
;
A
#
# COMPACT_ATOMS: atom_id res chain seq x y z
N MET A 1 -29.53 6.29 49.71
CA MET A 1 -30.84 5.59 49.75
C MET A 1 -30.90 4.76 48.48
N LEU A 2 -30.67 3.45 48.63
CA LEU A 2 -31.63 2.35 48.66
C LEU A 2 -32.22 2.12 47.27
N VAL A 3 -32.29 0.97 46.65
CA VAL A 3 -32.17 -0.47 46.96
C VAL A 3 -32.14 -1.24 45.63
N LEU A 4 -31.23 -2.15 45.51
CA LEU A 4 -31.34 -3.57 45.11
C LEU A 4 -32.65 -4.06 44.45
N ALA A 5 -32.55 -4.77 43.35
CA ALA A 5 -33.25 -6.06 43.19
C ALA A 5 -32.55 -6.93 42.15
N ILE A 6 -32.15 -8.08 42.66
CA ILE A 6 -31.67 -9.30 41.97
C ILE A 6 -32.91 -10.10 41.49
N MET A 7 -32.87 -10.70 40.29
CA MET A 7 -33.56 -11.95 40.06
C MET A 7 -32.83 -12.79 39.04
N SER A 8 -32.35 -13.93 39.54
CA SER A 8 -31.88 -15.10 38.82
C SER A 8 -33.06 -15.92 38.36
N VAL A 9 -33.04 -16.50 37.17
CA VAL A 9 -33.79 -17.72 36.86
C VAL A 9 -32.88 -18.67 36.10
N VAL A 10 -32.73 -19.84 36.72
CA VAL A 10 -32.11 -21.05 36.22
C VAL A 10 -33.22 -21.96 35.66
N SER A 11 -33.00 -22.58 34.50
CA SER A 11 -33.58 -23.89 34.12
C SER A 11 -32.83 -24.38 32.90
N ALA A 12 -32.05 -25.37 32.92
CA ALA A 12 -32.11 -26.81 33.09
C ALA A 12 -32.50 -27.55 31.79
N CYS A 13 -31.50 -28.30 31.32
CA CYS A 13 -31.46 -29.59 30.64
C CYS A 13 -32.47 -29.94 29.52
N SER A 14 -31.91 -30.31 28.36
CA SER A 14 -32.15 -31.65 27.80
C SER A 14 -31.03 -32.06 26.86
N SER A 15 -30.53 -33.26 27.08
CA SER A 15 -29.57 -34.01 26.30
C SER A 15 -30.30 -34.71 25.14
N GLU A 16 -29.71 -34.73 23.95
CA GLU A 16 -29.89 -35.85 23.02
C GLU A 16 -28.59 -36.00 22.19
N ASP A 17 -28.05 -37.20 22.28
CA ASP A 17 -26.97 -37.76 21.48
C ASP A 17 -27.36 -37.83 20.01
N THR A 18 -26.45 -37.45 19.09
CA THR A 18 -26.37 -38.12 17.80
C THR A 18 -25.03 -37.90 17.13
N ASP A 19 -24.29 -38.96 17.02
CA ASP A 19 -23.47 -39.44 15.90
C ASP A 19 -22.21 -38.68 15.47
N MET A 20 -21.11 -39.39 15.74
CA MET A 20 -19.77 -39.13 15.17
C MET A 20 -19.80 -39.37 13.67
N THR A 21 -19.56 -38.34 12.91
CA THR A 21 -18.99 -38.46 11.56
C THR A 21 -17.64 -37.77 11.55
N MET A 22 -16.59 -38.58 11.50
CA MET A 22 -15.23 -38.12 11.20
C MET A 22 -15.23 -37.42 9.84
N MET A 23 -15.05 -36.13 9.82
CA MET A 23 -14.62 -35.41 8.62
C MET A 23 -13.14 -35.07 8.74
N SER A 24 -12.41 -35.73 7.85
CA SER A 24 -11.01 -35.57 7.51
C SER A 24 -10.60 -34.10 7.45
N GLU A 25 -9.69 -33.69 8.32
CA GLU A 25 -8.93 -32.45 8.20
C GLU A 25 -8.01 -32.56 6.99
N THR A 26 -8.35 -31.88 5.89
CA THR A 26 -7.41 -31.60 4.80
C THR A 26 -6.67 -30.31 5.12
N PRO A 27 -5.33 -30.30 4.97
CA PRO A 27 -4.55 -29.08 5.25
C PRO A 27 -4.81 -28.02 4.20
N VAL A 28 -5.34 -26.88 4.61
CA VAL A 28 -5.64 -25.70 3.77
C VAL A 28 -4.37 -24.94 3.34
N GLU A 29 -3.18 -25.37 3.77
CA GLU A 29 -1.94 -24.60 3.64
C GLU A 29 -1.20 -24.72 2.30
N ALA A 30 -1.63 -25.62 1.40
CA ALA A 30 -0.92 -25.88 0.14
C ALA A 30 -1.47 -25.13 -1.09
N GLN A 31 -2.68 -24.57 -1.05
CA GLN A 31 -3.32 -23.97 -2.23
C GLN A 31 -2.99 -22.49 -2.44
N ASP A 32 -2.56 -21.79 -1.39
CA ASP A 32 -2.32 -20.34 -1.46
C ASP A 32 -0.99 -19.96 -2.11
N LYS A 33 0.05 -20.77 -1.93
CA LYS A 33 1.40 -20.51 -2.52
C LYS A 33 1.43 -20.59 -4.06
N ASP A 34 0.58 -21.41 -4.66
CA ASP A 34 0.54 -21.58 -6.11
C ASP A 34 -0.25 -20.46 -6.80
N GLN A 35 -1.22 -19.85 -6.13
CA GLN A 35 -1.95 -18.68 -6.67
C GLN A 35 -1.10 -17.40 -6.63
N VAL A 36 -0.31 -17.20 -5.57
CA VAL A 36 0.63 -16.07 -5.48
C VAL A 36 1.72 -16.17 -6.54
N LYS A 37 2.27 -17.38 -6.76
CA LYS A 37 3.21 -17.62 -7.86
C LYS A 37 2.58 -17.41 -9.24
N LYS A 38 1.31 -17.70 -9.40
CA LYS A 38 0.59 -17.50 -10.67
C LYS A 38 0.34 -16.02 -10.94
N ALA A 39 -0.03 -15.22 -9.92
CA ALA A 39 -0.21 -13.77 -10.04
C ALA A 39 1.12 -13.04 -10.33
N LEU A 40 2.24 -13.49 -9.75
CA LEU A 40 3.59 -12.99 -10.08
C LEU A 40 4.04 -13.40 -11.49
N ASN A 41 3.51 -14.50 -12.03
CA ASN A 41 3.87 -15.02 -13.36
C ASN A 41 2.91 -14.55 -14.48
N GLU A 42 1.74 -13.99 -14.21
CA GLU A 42 0.81 -13.51 -15.23
C GLU A 42 1.31 -12.24 -15.94
N ASP A 43 2.25 -11.48 -15.35
CA ASP A 43 3.03 -10.46 -16.06
C ASP A 43 4.12 -11.06 -17.00
N ILE A 44 4.27 -12.40 -17.09
CA ILE A 44 5.35 -13.09 -17.79
C ILE A 44 4.87 -13.77 -19.10
N ASN A 45 3.61 -13.61 -19.51
CA ASN A 45 3.16 -14.29 -20.73
C ASN A 45 3.41 -13.43 -21.98
N SER A 46 4.67 -13.31 -22.37
CA SER A 46 5.10 -12.80 -23.67
C SER A 46 5.71 -13.92 -24.53
N ASN A 47 5.37 -13.90 -25.78
CA ASN A 47 5.70 -14.76 -26.92
C ASN A 47 7.13 -15.37 -26.88
N PRO A 48 7.36 -16.67 -27.15
CA PRO A 48 8.67 -17.33 -27.03
C PRO A 48 9.71 -16.94 -28.08
N GLY A 49 9.59 -15.79 -28.71
CA GLY A 49 10.54 -15.27 -29.70
C GLY A 49 11.08 -13.85 -29.39
N GLU A 50 10.54 -13.14 -28.42
CA GLU A 50 11.04 -11.82 -28.04
C GLU A 50 12.13 -11.92 -26.97
N LYS A 51 13.28 -11.28 -27.24
CA LYS A 51 14.31 -11.05 -26.23
C LYS A 51 13.64 -10.41 -25.02
N TYR A 52 13.65 -11.11 -23.89
CA TYR A 52 13.09 -10.64 -22.63
C TYR A 52 13.78 -9.34 -22.21
N VAL A 53 13.16 -8.21 -22.52
CA VAL A 53 13.61 -6.93 -21.99
C VAL A 53 12.98 -6.82 -20.60
N GLU A 54 13.78 -7.03 -19.58
CA GLU A 54 13.34 -6.88 -18.21
C GLU A 54 12.81 -5.46 -17.99
N ARG A 55 11.48 -5.37 -17.83
CA ARG A 55 10.83 -4.08 -17.60
C ARG A 55 11.17 -3.59 -16.20
N PHE A 56 11.53 -2.33 -16.11
CA PHE A 56 11.76 -1.68 -14.82
C PHE A 56 10.48 -1.74 -13.96
N SER A 57 10.66 -1.99 -12.66
CA SER A 57 9.61 -1.84 -11.65
C SER A 57 10.25 -1.37 -10.35
N TYR A 58 9.64 -0.37 -9.70
CA TYR A 58 10.06 0.10 -8.38
C TYR A 58 10.04 -1.02 -7.34
N LEU A 59 9.07 -1.95 -7.44
CA LEU A 59 8.96 -3.07 -6.52
C LEU A 59 10.15 -4.03 -6.57
N LYS A 60 10.86 -4.13 -7.71
CA LYS A 60 12.06 -4.97 -7.85
C LYS A 60 13.23 -4.47 -6.99
N GLN A 61 13.15 -3.26 -6.46
CA GLN A 61 14.13 -2.71 -5.53
C GLN A 61 13.88 -3.19 -4.08
N LEU A 62 12.69 -3.72 -3.80
CA LEU A 62 12.33 -4.32 -2.52
C LEU A 62 12.87 -5.75 -2.41
N SER A 63 13.06 -6.25 -1.18
CA SER A 63 13.32 -7.67 -0.95
C SER A 63 12.17 -8.53 -1.47
N LEU A 64 12.44 -9.80 -1.81
CA LEU A 64 11.40 -10.71 -2.30
C LEU A 64 10.23 -10.83 -1.31
N GLU A 65 10.54 -10.92 -0.02
CA GLU A 65 9.54 -10.97 1.05
C GLU A 65 8.60 -9.76 1.03
N LYS A 66 9.16 -8.54 0.85
CA LYS A 66 8.37 -7.31 0.75
C LYS A 66 7.59 -7.23 -0.57
N GLN A 67 8.11 -7.76 -1.66
CA GLN A 67 7.36 -7.86 -2.92
C GLN A 67 6.12 -8.77 -2.75
N GLU A 68 6.28 -9.91 -2.07
CA GLU A 68 5.18 -10.82 -1.77
C GLU A 68 4.16 -10.19 -0.80
N ALA A 69 4.63 -9.51 0.26
CA ALA A 69 3.77 -8.78 1.19
C ALA A 69 2.97 -7.68 0.47
N PHE A 70 3.62 -6.92 -0.42
CA PHE A 70 2.92 -5.92 -1.23
C PHE A 70 1.88 -6.56 -2.19
N ALA A 71 2.18 -7.73 -2.78
CA ALA A 71 1.22 -8.43 -3.62
C ALA A 71 -0.04 -8.85 -2.82
N ARG A 72 0.11 -9.32 -1.58
CA ARG A 72 -1.02 -9.59 -0.67
C ARG A 72 -1.78 -8.31 -0.32
N PHE A 73 -1.07 -7.24 0.06
CA PHE A 73 -1.71 -5.94 0.31
C PHE A 73 -2.52 -5.47 -0.90
N LYS A 74 -1.99 -5.58 -2.10
CA LYS A 74 -2.66 -5.17 -3.34
C LYS A 74 -3.97 -5.95 -3.55
N SER A 75 -4.00 -7.25 -3.25
CA SER A 75 -5.20 -8.09 -3.44
C SER A 75 -6.22 -7.95 -2.31
N GLU A 76 -5.77 -7.88 -1.07
CA GLU A 76 -6.61 -7.96 0.13
C GLU A 76 -6.90 -6.60 0.77
N ARG A 77 -6.12 -5.56 0.41
CA ARG A 77 -6.17 -4.23 1.02
C ARG A 77 -5.89 -4.26 2.54
N ASN A 78 -5.19 -5.29 3.01
CA ASN A 78 -4.79 -5.42 4.40
C ASN A 78 -3.50 -4.64 4.66
N LEU A 79 -3.59 -3.52 5.37
CA LEU A 79 -2.44 -2.67 5.71
C LEU A 79 -1.40 -3.36 6.61
N GLN A 80 -1.76 -4.46 7.30
CA GLN A 80 -0.82 -5.21 8.14
C GLN A 80 0.36 -5.80 7.34
N GLU A 81 0.14 -6.08 6.06
CA GLU A 81 1.18 -6.56 5.14
C GLU A 81 2.32 -5.54 4.95
N LEU A 82 2.08 -4.26 5.28
CA LEU A 82 3.05 -3.17 5.15
C LEU A 82 3.75 -2.79 6.47
N TYR A 83 3.54 -3.51 7.58
CA TYR A 83 4.10 -3.16 8.89
C TYR A 83 5.65 -3.13 8.92
N GLU A 84 6.28 -4.03 8.17
CA GLU A 84 7.75 -4.16 8.10
C GLU A 84 8.39 -3.26 7.02
N PHE A 85 7.59 -2.42 6.36
CA PHE A 85 8.11 -1.51 5.34
C PHE A 85 8.74 -0.28 6.00
N THR A 86 9.94 0.05 5.58
CA THR A 86 10.62 1.30 5.97
C THR A 86 10.01 2.50 5.25
N PRO A 87 10.29 3.74 5.68
CA PRO A 87 9.86 4.91 4.93
C PRO A 87 10.31 4.91 3.46
N GLU A 88 11.53 4.45 3.19
CA GLU A 88 12.08 4.34 1.82
C GLU A 88 11.32 3.30 1.00
N ASP A 89 10.99 2.14 1.60
CA ASP A 89 10.17 1.12 0.93
C ASP A 89 8.81 1.67 0.54
N MET A 90 8.19 2.45 1.44
CA MET A 90 6.87 3.06 1.17
C MET A 90 6.93 4.09 0.05
N VAL A 91 8.06 4.80 -0.11
CA VAL A 91 8.26 5.67 -1.28
C VAL A 91 8.38 4.86 -2.57
N LEU A 92 9.05 3.70 -2.55
CA LEU A 92 9.10 2.80 -3.72
C LEU A 92 7.72 2.24 -4.06
N VAL A 93 6.94 1.85 -3.05
CA VAL A 93 5.54 1.44 -3.22
C VAL A 93 4.70 2.56 -3.83
N TYR A 94 4.83 3.78 -3.34
CA TYR A 94 4.14 4.95 -3.86
C TYR A 94 4.48 5.18 -5.34
N LEU A 95 5.76 5.24 -5.70
CA LEU A 95 6.19 5.42 -7.10
C LEU A 95 5.70 4.29 -8.01
N TYR A 96 5.62 3.06 -7.49
CA TYR A 96 4.98 1.97 -8.21
C TYR A 96 3.49 2.25 -8.45
N CYS A 97 2.75 2.68 -7.43
CA CYS A 97 1.32 3.01 -7.57
C CYS A 97 1.08 4.14 -8.57
N LEU A 98 1.96 5.17 -8.58
CA LEU A 98 1.95 6.22 -9.61
C LEU A 98 2.16 5.64 -11.01
N SER A 99 3.14 4.74 -11.15
CA SER A 99 3.51 4.15 -12.45
C SER A 99 2.41 3.30 -13.08
N ILE A 100 1.50 2.76 -12.28
CA ILE A 100 0.36 1.97 -12.75
C ILE A 100 -0.95 2.77 -12.74
N GLY A 101 -0.96 4.00 -12.20
CA GLY A 101 -2.11 4.89 -12.14
C GLY A 101 -3.27 4.32 -11.31
N ASP A 102 -2.98 3.69 -10.16
CA ASP A 102 -3.99 3.09 -9.27
C ASP A 102 -4.33 4.02 -8.10
N PRO A 103 -5.38 4.87 -8.21
CA PRO A 103 -5.76 5.82 -7.16
C PRO A 103 -6.25 5.14 -5.88
N ASP A 104 -6.75 3.91 -5.96
CA ASP A 104 -7.24 3.20 -4.78
C ASP A 104 -6.07 2.71 -3.92
N LEU A 105 -4.99 2.24 -4.53
CA LEU A 105 -3.76 1.93 -3.81
C LEU A 105 -3.13 3.19 -3.22
N ILE A 106 -3.08 4.28 -3.98
CA ILE A 106 -2.56 5.57 -3.51
C ILE A 106 -3.38 6.05 -2.30
N TYR A 107 -4.70 5.96 -2.35
CA TYR A 107 -5.59 6.32 -1.25
C TYR A 107 -5.24 5.56 0.05
N GLU A 108 -5.06 4.23 -0.02
CA GLU A 108 -4.76 3.38 1.15
C GLU A 108 -3.43 3.75 1.82
N ILE A 109 -2.42 4.11 1.05
CA ILE A 109 -1.09 4.46 1.57
C ILE A 109 -0.92 5.96 1.83
N THR A 110 -1.96 6.78 1.59
CA THR A 110 -1.96 8.20 1.93
C THR A 110 -2.32 8.40 3.40
N PHE A 111 -1.57 9.24 4.09
CA PHE A 111 -1.88 9.63 5.47
C PHE A 111 -3.19 10.39 5.53
N ASN A 112 -4.11 9.96 6.40
CA ASN A 112 -5.44 10.57 6.47
C ASN A 112 -5.39 11.95 7.14
N GLY A 113 -4.75 12.10 8.29
CA GLY A 113 -4.65 13.35 9.03
C GLY A 113 -5.99 14.07 9.31
N GLY A 114 -7.12 13.40 9.09
CA GLY A 114 -8.47 13.96 9.20
C GLY A 114 -8.89 14.87 8.03
N GLN A 115 -8.10 14.94 6.95
CA GLN A 115 -8.37 15.81 5.79
C GLN A 115 -8.66 15.04 4.50
N LEU A 116 -8.36 13.75 4.46
CA LEU A 116 -8.57 12.92 3.29
C LEU A 116 -10.07 12.82 2.99
N PRO A 117 -10.54 13.09 1.76
CA PRO A 117 -11.95 12.95 1.40
C PRO A 117 -12.36 11.47 1.35
N ASP A 118 -13.62 11.20 1.10
CA ASP A 118 -14.04 9.84 0.80
C ASP A 118 -13.36 9.31 -0.49
N ARG A 119 -13.29 7.98 -0.61
CA ARG A 119 -12.57 7.30 -1.68
C ARG A 119 -13.07 7.68 -3.09
N ASP A 120 -14.36 7.83 -3.26
CA ASP A 120 -14.94 8.12 -4.59
C ASP A 120 -14.58 9.53 -5.04
N LYS A 121 -14.64 10.50 -4.11
CA LYS A 121 -14.17 11.86 -4.37
C LYS A 121 -12.68 11.89 -4.66
N PHE A 122 -11.85 11.21 -3.85
CA PHE A 122 -10.41 11.13 -4.08
C PHE A 122 -10.10 10.58 -5.48
N ARG A 123 -10.73 9.45 -5.85
CA ARG A 123 -10.56 8.81 -7.16
C ARG A 123 -10.91 9.74 -8.30
N LYS A 124 -12.05 10.45 -8.20
CA LYS A 124 -12.49 11.43 -9.21
C LYS A 124 -11.46 12.54 -9.36
N ASP A 125 -11.09 13.18 -8.25
CA ASP A 125 -10.13 14.29 -8.23
C ASP A 125 -8.76 13.85 -8.77
N TYR A 126 -8.32 12.63 -8.43
CA TYR A 126 -7.07 12.05 -8.91
C TYR A 126 -7.05 11.94 -10.44
N PHE A 127 -8.05 11.33 -11.04
CA PHE A 127 -8.11 11.18 -12.50
C PHE A 127 -8.26 12.50 -13.23
N GLU A 128 -8.96 13.46 -12.63
CA GLU A 128 -9.21 14.74 -13.27
C GLU A 128 -8.02 15.70 -13.20
N TYR A 129 -7.26 15.68 -12.09
CA TYR A 129 -6.27 16.73 -11.83
C TYR A 129 -4.84 16.24 -11.55
N VAL A 130 -4.65 14.98 -11.17
CA VAL A 130 -3.39 14.50 -10.57
C VAL A 130 -2.65 13.49 -11.43
N MET A 131 -3.36 12.56 -12.06
CA MET A 131 -2.79 11.38 -12.72
C MET A 131 -1.65 11.70 -13.71
N ASN A 132 -1.77 12.78 -14.49
CA ASN A 132 -0.74 13.14 -15.46
C ASN A 132 0.57 13.54 -14.76
N TYR A 133 0.49 14.37 -13.70
CA TYR A 133 1.65 14.79 -12.92
C TYR A 133 2.33 13.60 -12.24
N ASP A 134 1.54 12.70 -11.69
CA ASP A 134 2.01 11.50 -11.02
C ASP A 134 2.70 10.53 -12.00
N SER A 135 2.13 10.37 -13.20
CA SER A 135 2.74 9.56 -14.26
C SER A 135 4.08 10.13 -14.71
N GLU A 136 4.17 11.46 -14.87
CA GLU A 136 5.43 12.16 -15.18
C GLU A 136 6.45 11.99 -14.05
N THR A 137 6.01 12.10 -12.79
CA THR A 137 6.86 11.88 -11.61
C THR A 137 7.42 10.47 -11.59
N ALA A 138 6.59 9.44 -11.82
CA ALA A 138 7.03 8.05 -11.87
C ALA A 138 8.04 7.81 -13.01
N VAL A 139 7.89 8.46 -14.16
CA VAL A 139 8.86 8.36 -15.25
C VAL A 139 10.16 9.08 -14.90
N HIS A 140 10.07 10.28 -14.31
CA HIS A 140 11.22 11.12 -13.96
C HIS A 140 12.16 10.44 -12.95
N TYR A 141 11.60 9.81 -11.92
CA TYR A 141 12.37 9.12 -10.88
C TYR A 141 12.63 7.64 -11.16
N ARG A 142 12.37 7.15 -12.37
CA ARG A 142 12.53 5.73 -12.74
C ARG A 142 13.94 5.19 -12.49
N TYR A 143 14.96 6.01 -12.72
CA TYR A 143 16.36 5.64 -12.56
C TYR A 143 17.02 6.51 -11.50
N TYR A 144 16.40 6.58 -10.31
CA TYR A 144 16.92 7.37 -9.21
C TYR A 144 18.31 6.89 -8.76
N ASP A 145 19.15 7.84 -8.35
CA ASP A 145 20.50 7.57 -7.86
C ASP A 145 20.50 7.14 -6.39
N SER A 146 19.61 7.74 -5.61
CA SER A 146 19.51 7.47 -4.17
C SER A 146 18.11 7.70 -3.62
N ILE A 147 17.79 6.96 -2.58
CA ILE A 147 16.61 7.14 -1.73
C ILE A 147 17.06 7.00 -0.27
N LYS A 148 16.72 7.97 0.58
CA LYS A 148 17.15 7.99 1.98
C LYS A 148 16.27 8.84 2.86
N VAL A 149 16.14 8.49 4.13
CA VAL A 149 15.56 9.35 5.16
C VAL A 149 16.44 10.59 5.35
N ASP A 150 15.83 11.76 5.45
CA ASP A 150 16.46 12.97 5.97
C ASP A 150 16.42 12.92 7.50
N GLU A 151 17.53 12.48 8.11
CA GLU A 151 17.67 12.32 9.55
C GLU A 151 17.39 13.61 10.33
N SER A 152 17.58 14.78 9.72
CA SER A 152 17.30 16.06 10.35
C SER A 152 15.80 16.31 10.60
N THR A 153 14.95 15.61 9.86
CA THR A 153 13.48 15.71 9.97
C THR A 153 12.88 14.58 10.81
N ALA A 154 13.64 13.54 11.13
CA ALA A 154 13.17 12.32 11.74
C ALA A 154 12.61 12.57 13.16
N LYS A 155 11.38 12.13 13.37
CA LYS A 155 10.67 12.09 14.65
C LYS A 155 10.05 10.71 14.81
N GLU A 156 9.54 10.41 16.00
CA GLU A 156 8.95 9.09 16.31
C GLU A 156 7.89 8.62 15.28
N LYS A 157 7.08 9.56 14.79
CA LYS A 157 5.96 9.26 13.89
C LYS A 157 5.98 10.07 12.59
N GLN A 158 7.07 10.73 12.27
CA GLN A 158 7.18 11.57 11.09
C GLN A 158 8.60 11.56 10.56
N VAL A 159 8.75 11.40 9.27
CA VAL A 159 10.05 11.51 8.56
C VAL A 159 9.85 12.15 7.20
N THR A 160 10.93 12.66 6.64
CA THR A 160 11.01 13.02 5.21
C THR A 160 11.97 12.07 4.52
N VAL A 161 11.57 11.53 3.39
CA VAL A 161 12.44 10.74 2.50
C VAL A 161 12.80 11.58 1.30
N LEU A 162 14.08 11.62 0.98
CA LEU A 162 14.64 12.28 -0.19
C LEU A 162 14.92 11.24 -1.26
N ILE A 163 14.35 11.40 -2.45
CA ILE A 163 14.71 10.64 -3.64
C ILE A 163 15.37 11.56 -4.65
N THR A 164 16.54 11.14 -5.16
CA THR A 164 17.38 11.96 -6.03
C THR A 164 17.64 11.26 -7.35
N VAL A 165 17.56 11.98 -8.44
CA VAL A 165 17.88 11.52 -9.79
C VAL A 165 18.76 12.53 -10.50
N SER A 166 19.78 12.07 -11.20
CA SER A 166 20.61 12.89 -12.09
C SER A 166 20.19 12.66 -13.54
N ILE A 167 19.82 13.74 -14.22
CA ILE A 167 19.46 13.72 -15.63
C ILE A 167 20.39 14.69 -16.35
N GLU A 168 21.25 14.15 -17.22
CA GLU A 168 22.33 14.89 -17.89
C GLU A 168 23.24 15.57 -16.87
N THR A 169 23.20 16.90 -16.78
CA THR A 169 24.02 17.70 -15.87
C THR A 169 23.25 18.23 -14.66
N THR A 170 21.97 17.88 -14.54
CA THR A 170 21.10 18.41 -13.50
C THR A 170 20.69 17.32 -12.51
N THR A 171 20.79 17.64 -11.22
CA THR A 171 20.31 16.76 -10.15
C THR A 171 18.97 17.27 -9.64
N HIS A 172 17.98 16.39 -9.61
CA HIS A 172 16.64 16.65 -9.11
C HIS A 172 16.42 15.86 -7.84
N THR A 173 15.89 16.51 -6.81
CA THR A 173 15.55 15.85 -5.55
C THR A 173 14.09 16.16 -5.21
N MET A 174 13.33 15.10 -4.93
CA MET A 174 11.98 15.20 -4.39
C MET A 174 12.02 14.81 -2.91
N ALA A 175 11.35 15.61 -2.08
CA ALA A 175 11.17 15.34 -0.66
C ALA A 175 9.72 14.89 -0.41
N LEU A 176 9.55 13.73 0.17
CA LEU A 176 8.26 13.15 0.52
C LEU A 176 8.14 13.03 2.04
N GLY A 177 7.15 13.70 2.63
CA GLY A 177 6.79 13.53 4.02
C GLY A 177 6.05 12.20 4.25
N LEU A 178 6.40 11.50 5.31
CA LEU A 178 5.67 10.32 5.75
C LEU A 178 5.29 10.47 7.23
N GLN A 179 4.11 9.96 7.55
CA GLN A 179 3.62 9.88 8.91
C GLN A 179 3.23 8.44 9.26
N ARG A 180 3.47 8.04 10.50
CA ARG A 180 3.16 6.69 10.97
C ARG A 180 1.74 6.64 11.52
N GLU A 181 0.86 5.92 10.84
CA GLU A 181 -0.53 5.68 11.22
C GLU A 181 -0.76 4.17 11.30
N ASP A 182 -1.32 3.67 12.41
CA ASP A 182 -1.61 2.25 12.64
C ASP A 182 -0.41 1.32 12.33
N GLN A 183 0.79 1.73 12.75
CA GLN A 183 2.07 1.04 12.55
C GLN A 183 2.61 1.06 11.12
N VAL A 184 1.90 1.62 10.16
CA VAL A 184 2.33 1.77 8.76
C VAL A 184 2.84 3.18 8.51
N TRP A 185 3.93 3.31 7.76
CA TRP A 185 4.35 4.59 7.22
C TRP A 185 3.48 4.95 6.01
N LYS A 186 2.80 6.08 6.07
CA LYS A 186 1.92 6.59 5.01
C LYS A 186 2.42 7.90 4.47
N LEU A 187 2.23 8.13 3.18
CA LEU A 187 2.66 9.35 2.48
C LEU A 187 1.76 10.53 2.84
N ASP A 188 2.33 11.65 3.28
CA ASP A 188 1.62 12.90 3.53
C ASP A 188 1.56 13.73 2.23
N ILE A 189 0.84 13.22 1.25
CA ILE A 189 0.75 13.77 -0.11
C ILE A 189 -0.56 14.48 -0.40
N TYR A 190 -1.57 14.39 0.46
CA TYR A 190 -2.86 15.00 0.19
C TYR A 190 -2.80 16.54 0.02
N PRO A 191 -1.95 17.29 0.76
CA PRO A 191 -1.75 18.72 0.49
C PRO A 191 -1.23 19.02 -0.92
N LEU A 192 -0.35 18.16 -1.47
CA LEU A 192 0.13 18.29 -2.85
C LEU A 192 -1.00 18.04 -3.87
N ILE A 193 -1.82 17.02 -3.63
CA ILE A 193 -3.00 16.73 -4.46
C ILE A 193 -3.95 17.93 -4.48
N GLN A 194 -4.21 18.54 -3.32
CA GLN A 194 -5.04 19.75 -3.24
C GLN A 194 -4.43 20.94 -3.99
N ASP A 195 -3.12 21.09 -4.00
CA ASP A 195 -2.44 22.15 -4.75
C ASP A 195 -2.65 21.97 -6.27
N TYR A 196 -2.59 20.75 -6.79
CA TYR A 196 -2.91 20.46 -8.19
C TYR A 196 -4.36 20.81 -8.54
N ILE A 197 -5.32 20.40 -7.69
CA ILE A 197 -6.74 20.73 -7.86
C ILE A 197 -6.95 22.25 -7.90
N ASN A 198 -6.33 22.97 -6.95
CA ASN A 198 -6.45 24.42 -6.85
C ASN A 198 -5.81 25.16 -8.04
N LYS A 199 -4.74 24.63 -8.60
CA LYS A 199 -4.09 25.20 -9.80
C LYS A 199 -4.94 25.00 -11.06
N ALA A 200 -5.59 23.85 -11.19
CA ALA A 200 -6.44 23.54 -12.33
C ALA A 200 -7.78 24.30 -12.31
N SER A 201 -8.20 24.81 -11.15
CA SER A 201 -9.47 25.53 -10.96
C SER A 201 -9.34 27.05 -11.19
N LYS A 202 -8.15 27.54 -11.53
CA LYS A 202 -7.85 28.97 -11.84
C LYS A 202 -7.78 29.23 -13.33
#